data_886e286ea3a9cd1be9e3cdb9dd9e151f
#
_entry.id   886e286ea3a9cd1be9e3cdb9dd9e151f
#
_cell.length_a   1.000
_cell.length_b   1.000
_cell.length_c   1.000
_cell.angle_alpha   90.00
_cell.angle_beta   90.00
_cell.angle_gamma   90.00
#
_symmetry.space_group_name_H-M   'P 1'
#
loop_
_entity.id
_entity.type
_entity.pdbx_description
1 polymer ?
#
loop_
_entity_poly.entity_id
_entity_poly.type
_entity_poly.pdbx_seq_one_letter_code
_entity_poly.pdbx_strand_id
1 'polypeptide(L)'
;MSIKKVLACTLAATAAFAAMSFSSCGKDDAKYVATAIESEDNEQYGLAIGKNSTNKEAILSAMNAVIAEIDIATIISYYDAIDSDTTPTVTLEFPDLSDNTAGTLQVYTNAEFPPFEFRDNDNNVVGADMYIMQLVAEEMNMQVSFHDVAFNSIVAKLAVEDNAIGAAGMTIYDEPKEFVDFSDPYFSTVQCIISKEDQAYSTLDQLAGKKIGVQKGTTGHIMIEDAINSGVLKDTGAQVIPYDDGPLAYSALKAGKCDVVVIDELPAKKLAR
;
A
#
# COMPACT_ATOMS: atom_id res chain seq x y z
N MET A 1 57.90 51.26 -34.42
CA MET A 1 58.05 52.52 -33.71
C MET A 1 57.11 52.58 -32.54
N SER A 2 57.68 52.67 -31.40
CA SER A 2 57.19 53.06 -30.10
C SER A 2 56.18 52.17 -29.35
N ILE A 3 56.75 51.47 -28.40
CA ILE A 3 56.21 50.73 -27.27
C ILE A 3 55.68 51.73 -26.25
N LYS A 4 54.44 51.54 -25.74
CA LYS A 4 54.08 52.10 -24.45
C LYS A 4 53.63 50.98 -23.50
N LYS A 5 54.41 50.84 -22.45
CA LYS A 5 54.17 50.01 -21.28
C LYS A 5 52.96 50.58 -20.51
N VAL A 6 52.04 49.69 -20.12
CA VAL A 6 51.07 50.02 -19.05
C VAL A 6 51.24 48.98 -17.95
N LEU A 7 51.45 49.52 -16.78
CA LEU A 7 51.74 48.90 -15.51
C LEU A 7 50.54 48.07 -14.99
N ALA A 8 50.78 46.83 -14.65
CA ALA A 8 49.78 45.99 -13.98
C ALA A 8 49.75 46.31 -12.48
N CYS A 9 48.60 46.72 -11.98
CA CYS A 9 48.32 46.73 -10.54
C CYS A 9 47.61 45.42 -10.19
N THR A 10 48.33 44.55 -9.49
CA THR A 10 47.80 43.38 -8.88
C THR A 10 47.05 43.74 -7.60
N LEU A 11 45.72 43.66 -7.62
CA LEU A 11 44.91 43.68 -6.40
C LEU A 11 44.68 42.22 -5.99
N ALA A 12 45.33 41.79 -4.90
CA ALA A 12 45.04 40.51 -4.26
C ALA A 12 43.77 40.61 -3.48
N ALA A 13 42.66 40.08 -4.00
CA ALA A 13 41.45 39.84 -3.26
C ALA A 13 41.54 38.46 -2.63
N THR A 14 41.80 38.38 -1.34
CA THR A 14 41.66 37.19 -0.51
C THR A 14 40.18 36.87 -0.36
N ALA A 15 39.65 35.99 -1.19
CA ALA A 15 38.34 35.36 -0.98
C ALA A 15 38.46 34.33 0.15
N ALA A 16 37.96 34.68 1.32
CA ALA A 16 37.73 33.71 2.39
C ALA A 16 36.59 32.75 1.94
N PHE A 17 36.96 31.58 1.48
CA PHE A 17 36.00 30.46 1.33
C PHE A 17 35.63 30.01 2.74
N ALA A 18 34.44 30.42 3.21
CA ALA A 18 33.79 29.77 4.32
C ALA A 18 33.42 28.36 3.81
N ALA A 19 34.18 27.34 4.24
CA ALA A 19 33.80 25.97 4.09
C ALA A 19 32.50 25.75 4.87
N MET A 20 31.35 25.83 4.21
CA MET A 20 30.15 25.25 4.73
C MET A 20 30.39 23.74 4.74
N SER A 21 30.70 23.21 5.91
CA SER A 21 30.62 21.78 6.18
C SER A 21 29.17 21.38 5.91
N PHE A 22 28.90 20.82 4.74
CA PHE A 22 27.74 19.98 4.55
C PHE A 22 27.89 18.85 5.57
N SER A 23 27.15 18.98 6.68
CA SER A 23 26.92 17.86 7.57
C SER A 23 26.33 16.77 6.69
N SER A 24 27.12 15.72 6.45
CA SER A 24 26.65 14.46 5.88
C SER A 24 25.38 14.11 6.65
N CYS A 25 24.26 14.05 5.95
CA CYS A 25 23.05 13.46 6.47
C CYS A 25 23.46 12.04 6.88
N GLY A 26 23.64 11.81 8.20
CA GLY A 26 23.98 10.50 8.72
C GLY A 26 22.93 9.54 8.21
N LYS A 27 23.35 8.38 7.70
CA LYS A 27 22.44 7.26 7.50
C LYS A 27 21.70 7.09 8.82
N ASP A 28 20.37 7.15 8.77
CA ASP A 28 19.56 6.81 9.94
C ASP A 28 19.73 5.30 10.13
N ASP A 29 20.64 4.90 11.02
CA ASP A 29 20.85 3.50 11.41
C ASP A 29 19.76 3.02 12.36
N ALA A 30 18.69 3.79 12.54
CA ALA A 30 17.55 3.45 13.36
C ALA A 30 16.88 2.20 12.81
N LYS A 31 16.71 1.21 13.66
CA LYS A 31 15.89 0.04 13.36
C LYS A 31 14.42 0.39 13.60
N TYR A 32 13.57 -0.17 12.76
CA TYR A 32 12.13 -0.02 12.85
C TYR A 32 11.48 -1.37 13.16
N VAL A 33 10.34 -1.33 13.82
CA VAL A 33 9.53 -2.50 14.17
C VAL A 33 8.08 -2.24 13.84
N ALA A 34 7.41 -3.29 13.36
CA ALA A 34 5.97 -3.32 13.19
C ALA A 34 5.35 -4.06 14.36
N THR A 35 4.50 -3.38 15.13
CA THR A 35 3.81 -3.95 16.29
C THR A 35 2.30 -3.92 16.03
N ALA A 36 1.63 -5.07 16.15
CA ALA A 36 0.18 -5.14 16.00
C ALA A 36 -0.52 -4.26 17.04
N ILE A 37 -1.55 -3.55 16.62
CA ILE A 37 -2.41 -2.78 17.52
C ILE A 37 -3.28 -3.79 18.28
N GLU A 38 -3.29 -3.68 19.60
CA GLU A 38 -4.18 -4.45 20.45
C GLU A 38 -5.64 -4.04 20.16
N SER A 39 -6.33 -4.89 19.40
CA SER A 39 -7.73 -4.73 19.02
C SER A 39 -8.41 -6.09 19.12
N GLU A 40 -9.72 -6.09 19.44
CA GLU A 40 -10.51 -7.32 19.45
C GLU A 40 -10.97 -7.72 18.04
N ASP A 41 -10.92 -6.81 17.06
CA ASP A 41 -11.44 -7.00 15.73
C ASP A 41 -10.32 -7.24 14.71
N ASN A 42 -10.40 -8.39 14.03
CA ASN A 42 -9.58 -8.67 12.86
C ASN A 42 -10.26 -8.09 11.61
N GLU A 43 -9.50 -7.44 10.76
CA GLU A 43 -9.96 -7.03 9.45
C GLU A 43 -9.98 -8.22 8.49
N GLN A 44 -10.91 -8.19 7.54
CA GLN A 44 -11.01 -9.19 6.48
C GLN A 44 -10.94 -8.52 5.12
N TYR A 45 -10.10 -9.07 4.23
CA TYR A 45 -10.03 -8.61 2.85
C TYR A 45 -11.02 -9.36 1.97
N GLY A 46 -11.64 -8.61 1.06
CA GLY A 46 -12.50 -9.10 0.00
C GLY A 46 -12.27 -8.37 -1.31
N LEU A 47 -12.70 -8.98 -2.39
CA LEU A 47 -12.73 -8.36 -3.71
C LEU A 47 -14.00 -7.53 -3.82
N ALA A 48 -13.87 -6.26 -4.24
CA ALA A 48 -15.00 -5.33 -4.34
C ALA A 48 -15.54 -5.27 -5.76
N ILE A 49 -16.86 -5.15 -5.93
CA ILE A 49 -17.52 -4.91 -7.23
C ILE A 49 -18.54 -3.78 -7.12
N GLY A 50 -18.66 -2.98 -8.17
CA GLY A 50 -19.66 -1.91 -8.23
C GLY A 50 -21.08 -2.46 -8.14
N LYS A 51 -21.93 -1.86 -7.29
CA LYS A 51 -23.33 -2.30 -7.09
C LYS A 51 -24.17 -2.27 -8.35
N ASN A 52 -23.83 -1.39 -9.28
CA ASN A 52 -24.55 -1.21 -10.53
C ASN A 52 -23.99 -2.04 -11.70
N SER A 53 -22.99 -2.89 -11.46
CA SER A 53 -22.41 -3.77 -12.48
C SER A 53 -23.45 -4.72 -13.05
N THR A 54 -23.51 -4.80 -14.39
CA THR A 54 -24.49 -5.61 -15.11
C THR A 54 -24.39 -7.10 -14.80
N ASN A 55 -23.16 -7.62 -14.63
CA ASN A 55 -22.88 -9.03 -14.32
C ASN A 55 -22.51 -9.27 -12.86
N LYS A 56 -22.86 -8.36 -11.96
CA LYS A 56 -22.43 -8.39 -10.54
C LYS A 56 -22.60 -9.76 -9.89
N GLU A 57 -23.81 -10.34 -9.96
CA GLU A 57 -24.10 -11.61 -9.29
C GLU A 57 -23.26 -12.76 -9.85
N ALA A 58 -23.04 -12.80 -11.17
CA ALA A 58 -22.20 -13.81 -11.80
C ALA A 58 -20.72 -13.65 -11.39
N ILE A 59 -20.22 -12.42 -11.35
CA ILE A 59 -18.86 -12.11 -10.96
C ILE A 59 -18.63 -12.43 -9.46
N LEU A 60 -19.55 -12.03 -8.57
CA LEU A 60 -19.49 -12.37 -7.14
C LEU A 60 -19.52 -13.90 -6.93
N SER A 61 -20.37 -14.62 -7.68
CA SER A 61 -20.41 -16.08 -7.61
C SER A 61 -19.09 -16.71 -8.02
N ALA A 62 -18.46 -16.23 -9.10
CA ALA A 62 -17.16 -16.73 -9.54
C ALA A 62 -16.04 -16.39 -8.53
N MET A 63 -16.02 -15.16 -8.00
CA MET A 63 -15.08 -14.77 -6.93
C MET A 63 -15.19 -15.71 -5.73
N ASN A 64 -16.41 -15.95 -5.23
CA ASN A 64 -16.62 -16.78 -4.05
C ASN A 64 -16.29 -18.25 -4.32
N ALA A 65 -16.57 -18.77 -5.54
CA ALA A 65 -16.18 -20.11 -5.93
C ALA A 65 -14.65 -20.27 -5.92
N VAL A 66 -13.91 -19.32 -6.51
CA VAL A 66 -12.43 -19.33 -6.49
C VAL A 66 -11.90 -19.21 -5.07
N ILE A 67 -12.42 -18.28 -4.27
CA ILE A 67 -11.98 -18.05 -2.88
C ILE A 67 -12.17 -19.31 -2.02
N ALA A 68 -13.23 -20.08 -2.25
CA ALA A 68 -13.49 -21.32 -1.51
C ALA A 68 -12.49 -22.44 -1.80
N GLU A 69 -11.79 -22.40 -2.94
CA GLU A 69 -10.87 -23.46 -3.39
C GLU A 69 -9.39 -23.12 -3.23
N ILE A 70 -9.02 -21.84 -3.10
CA ILE A 70 -7.61 -21.43 -3.02
C ILE A 70 -7.00 -21.68 -1.64
N ASP A 71 -5.71 -21.97 -1.64
CA ASP A 71 -4.85 -21.87 -0.46
C ASP A 71 -4.14 -20.51 -0.46
N ILE A 72 -4.76 -19.52 0.19
CA ILE A 72 -4.24 -18.15 0.24
C ILE A 72 -2.85 -18.09 0.88
N ALA A 73 -2.53 -18.95 1.85
CA ALA A 73 -1.22 -18.96 2.49
C ALA A 73 -0.11 -19.35 1.52
N THR A 74 -0.38 -20.34 0.64
CA THR A 74 0.52 -20.74 -0.45
C THR A 74 0.70 -19.61 -1.46
N ILE A 75 -0.37 -18.92 -1.86
CA ILE A 75 -0.31 -17.79 -2.79
C ILE A 75 0.52 -16.63 -2.20
N ILE A 76 0.27 -16.26 -0.94
CA ILE A 76 1.03 -15.21 -0.24
C ILE A 76 2.51 -15.60 -0.13
N SER A 77 2.83 -16.85 0.21
CA SER A 77 4.21 -17.32 0.29
C SER A 77 4.95 -17.23 -1.04
N TYR A 78 4.27 -17.51 -2.15
CA TYR A 78 4.82 -17.36 -3.49
C TYR A 78 5.18 -15.89 -3.79
N TYR A 79 4.24 -14.98 -3.58
CA TYR A 79 4.46 -13.56 -3.90
C TYR A 79 5.35 -12.83 -2.89
N ASP A 80 5.41 -13.30 -1.63
CA ASP A 80 6.41 -12.80 -0.66
C ASP A 80 7.85 -13.12 -1.12
N ALA A 81 8.06 -14.28 -1.72
CA ALA A 81 9.35 -14.64 -2.29
C ALA A 81 9.68 -13.79 -3.54
N ILE A 82 8.71 -13.56 -4.43
CA ILE A 82 8.91 -12.71 -5.62
C ILE A 82 9.28 -11.28 -5.22
N ASP A 83 8.50 -10.66 -4.30
CA ASP A 83 8.79 -9.30 -3.82
C ASP A 83 10.13 -9.20 -3.07
N SER A 84 10.55 -10.28 -2.42
CA SER A 84 11.85 -10.35 -1.72
C SER A 84 13.03 -10.71 -2.65
N ASP A 85 12.81 -10.79 -3.96
CA ASP A 85 13.79 -11.21 -4.98
C ASP A 85 14.43 -12.57 -4.64
N THR A 86 13.61 -13.51 -4.15
CA THR A 86 14.02 -14.88 -3.84
C THR A 86 13.23 -15.89 -4.66
N THR A 87 13.77 -17.11 -4.80
CA THR A 87 13.06 -18.17 -5.51
C THR A 87 11.91 -18.70 -4.66
N PRO A 88 10.66 -18.70 -5.15
CA PRO A 88 9.55 -19.32 -4.45
C PRO A 88 9.80 -20.81 -4.17
N THR A 89 9.44 -21.26 -2.98
CA THR A 89 9.53 -22.67 -2.58
C THR A 89 8.27 -23.46 -2.93
N VAL A 90 7.22 -22.76 -3.34
CA VAL A 90 5.95 -23.30 -3.80
C VAL A 90 5.75 -22.96 -5.26
N THR A 91 4.88 -23.70 -5.96
CA THR A 91 4.55 -23.45 -7.37
C THR A 91 3.08 -23.09 -7.47
N LEU A 92 2.78 -22.03 -8.27
CA LEU A 92 1.41 -21.71 -8.68
C LEU A 92 1.21 -22.10 -10.14
N GLU A 93 0.03 -22.59 -10.45
CA GLU A 93 -0.41 -22.85 -11.83
C GLU A 93 -1.15 -21.60 -12.33
N PHE A 94 -0.58 -20.94 -13.33
CA PHE A 94 -1.17 -19.73 -13.91
C PHE A 94 -2.12 -20.12 -15.06
N PRO A 95 -3.36 -19.59 -15.07
CA PRO A 95 -4.29 -19.87 -16.15
C PRO A 95 -3.83 -19.25 -17.46
N ASP A 96 -4.07 -19.96 -18.57
CA ASP A 96 -3.91 -19.40 -19.92
C ASP A 96 -5.22 -18.78 -20.38
N LEU A 97 -5.30 -17.47 -20.31
CA LEU A 97 -6.49 -16.70 -20.67
C LEU A 97 -6.54 -16.31 -22.16
N SER A 98 -5.57 -16.75 -22.99
CA SER A 98 -5.43 -16.31 -24.38
C SER A 98 -6.64 -16.66 -25.26
N ASP A 99 -7.31 -17.79 -24.99
CA ASP A 99 -8.47 -18.26 -25.74
C ASP A 99 -9.82 -17.81 -25.12
N ASN A 100 -9.82 -17.05 -24.04
CA ASN A 100 -11.02 -16.57 -23.37
C ASN A 100 -11.73 -15.49 -24.18
N THR A 101 -13.04 -15.61 -24.38
CA THR A 101 -13.83 -14.78 -25.34
C THR A 101 -15.06 -14.10 -24.76
N ALA A 102 -15.39 -14.33 -23.47
CA ALA A 102 -16.60 -13.79 -22.85
C ALA A 102 -16.49 -12.29 -22.44
N GLY A 103 -15.38 -11.64 -22.78
CA GLY A 103 -15.13 -10.22 -22.44
C GLY A 103 -13.89 -10.03 -21.59
N THR A 104 -13.77 -8.88 -20.95
CA THR A 104 -12.61 -8.50 -20.12
C THR A 104 -13.06 -7.94 -18.78
N LEU A 105 -12.57 -8.50 -17.67
CA LEU A 105 -12.69 -7.91 -16.34
C LEU A 105 -11.75 -6.74 -16.21
N GLN A 106 -12.27 -5.60 -15.73
CA GLN A 106 -11.46 -4.41 -15.45
C GLN A 106 -11.12 -4.39 -13.96
N VAL A 107 -9.88 -4.69 -13.61
CA VAL A 107 -9.43 -4.84 -12.21
C VAL A 107 -8.62 -3.62 -11.81
N TYR A 108 -9.11 -2.87 -10.82
CA TYR A 108 -8.46 -1.71 -10.24
C TYR A 108 -7.72 -2.09 -8.96
N THR A 109 -6.47 -1.67 -8.87
CA THR A 109 -5.57 -1.97 -7.75
C THR A 109 -4.68 -0.76 -7.43
N ASN A 110 -3.90 -0.84 -6.35
CA ASN A 110 -2.83 0.09 -6.03
C ASN A 110 -1.54 -0.69 -5.74
N ALA A 111 -0.70 -0.84 -6.76
CA ALA A 111 0.42 -1.78 -6.80
C ALA A 111 1.62 -1.36 -5.94
N GLU A 112 1.36 -1.00 -4.67
CA GLU A 112 2.32 -0.58 -3.64
C GLU A 112 2.09 -1.32 -2.29
N PHE A 113 1.47 -2.52 -2.34
CA PHE A 113 1.02 -3.26 -1.17
C PHE A 113 1.40 -4.76 -1.22
N PRO A 114 2.71 -5.10 -1.30
CA PRO A 114 3.14 -6.50 -1.35
C PRO A 114 2.78 -7.25 -0.04
N PRO A 115 2.44 -8.54 -0.12
CA PRO A 115 2.47 -9.44 -1.29
C PRO A 115 1.14 -9.51 -2.06
N PHE A 116 0.17 -8.63 -1.77
CA PHE A 116 -1.17 -8.66 -2.38
C PHE A 116 -1.18 -8.05 -3.79
N GLU A 117 -0.62 -6.85 -3.95
CA GLU A 117 -0.45 -6.16 -5.22
C GLU A 117 0.81 -5.30 -5.21
N PHE A 118 1.68 -5.52 -6.19
CA PHE A 118 2.93 -4.77 -6.33
C PHE A 118 3.47 -4.87 -7.75
N ARG A 119 4.55 -4.13 -8.03
CA ARG A 119 5.25 -4.24 -9.30
C ARG A 119 6.47 -5.14 -9.15
N ASP A 120 6.57 -6.16 -10.03
CA ASP A 120 7.74 -7.00 -10.11
C ASP A 120 8.95 -6.27 -10.76
N ASN A 121 10.08 -6.98 -10.88
CA ASN A 121 11.30 -6.41 -11.48
C ASN A 121 11.15 -6.04 -12.96
N ASP A 122 10.16 -6.61 -13.65
CA ASP A 122 9.82 -6.29 -15.05
C ASP A 122 8.73 -5.21 -15.15
N ASN A 123 8.35 -4.61 -14.00
CA ASN A 123 7.31 -3.58 -13.87
C ASN A 123 5.88 -4.07 -14.20
N ASN A 124 5.63 -5.37 -14.13
CA ASN A 124 4.28 -5.91 -14.21
C ASN A 124 3.56 -5.77 -12.88
N VAL A 125 2.26 -5.53 -12.93
CA VAL A 125 1.40 -5.58 -11.73
C VAL A 125 1.12 -7.04 -11.39
N VAL A 126 1.59 -7.49 -10.24
CA VAL A 126 1.52 -8.87 -9.76
C VAL A 126 1.12 -8.91 -8.28
N GLY A 127 0.84 -10.09 -7.76
CA GLY A 127 0.51 -10.29 -6.36
C GLY A 127 -0.66 -11.26 -6.16
N ALA A 128 -0.98 -11.54 -4.90
CA ALA A 128 -2.01 -12.49 -4.54
C ALA A 128 -3.38 -12.11 -5.12
N ASP A 129 -3.75 -10.82 -5.03
CA ASP A 129 -5.01 -10.31 -5.55
C ASP A 129 -5.08 -10.44 -7.08
N MET A 130 -3.95 -10.18 -7.76
CA MET A 130 -3.88 -10.30 -9.22
C MET A 130 -4.03 -11.77 -9.65
N TYR A 131 -3.41 -12.69 -8.91
CA TYR A 131 -3.53 -14.13 -9.18
C TYR A 131 -4.96 -14.63 -8.97
N ILE A 132 -5.61 -14.24 -7.87
CA ILE A 132 -7.02 -14.58 -7.62
C ILE A 132 -7.89 -14.08 -8.78
N MET A 133 -7.67 -12.86 -9.26
CA MET A 133 -8.44 -12.31 -10.37
C MET A 133 -8.17 -13.01 -11.72
N GLN A 134 -6.99 -13.59 -11.94
CA GLN A 134 -6.73 -14.43 -13.10
C GLN A 134 -7.53 -15.74 -13.03
N LEU A 135 -7.62 -16.37 -11.84
CA LEU A 135 -8.44 -17.56 -11.64
C LEU A 135 -9.94 -17.27 -11.84
N VAL A 136 -10.42 -16.12 -11.35
CA VAL A 136 -11.81 -15.65 -11.57
C VAL A 136 -12.07 -15.42 -13.07
N ALA A 137 -11.12 -14.85 -13.79
CA ALA A 137 -11.24 -14.64 -15.24
C ALA A 137 -11.28 -15.96 -16.01
N GLU A 138 -10.48 -16.97 -15.61
CA GLU A 138 -10.53 -18.33 -16.16
C GLU A 138 -11.91 -18.97 -15.96
N GLU A 139 -12.42 -18.95 -14.73
CA GLU A 139 -13.74 -19.51 -14.38
C GLU A 139 -14.87 -18.88 -15.21
N MET A 140 -14.74 -17.60 -15.55
CA MET A 140 -15.73 -16.87 -16.34
C MET A 140 -15.48 -16.91 -17.85
N ASN A 141 -14.44 -17.58 -18.34
CA ASN A 141 -13.98 -17.53 -19.73
C ASN A 141 -13.74 -16.10 -20.23
N MET A 142 -13.21 -15.22 -19.36
CA MET A 142 -12.94 -13.80 -19.63
C MET A 142 -11.43 -13.52 -19.65
N GLN A 143 -11.05 -12.43 -20.30
CA GLN A 143 -9.74 -11.79 -20.16
C GLN A 143 -9.71 -10.97 -18.87
N VAL A 144 -8.53 -10.56 -18.43
CA VAL A 144 -8.35 -9.62 -17.32
C VAL A 144 -7.43 -8.47 -17.72
N SER A 145 -7.74 -7.25 -17.28
CA SER A 145 -6.91 -6.06 -17.44
C SER A 145 -6.71 -5.40 -16.09
N PHE A 146 -5.44 -5.23 -15.68
CA PHE A 146 -5.09 -4.61 -14.41
C PHE A 146 -4.80 -3.12 -14.58
N HIS A 147 -5.38 -2.29 -13.70
CA HIS A 147 -5.25 -0.85 -13.68
C HIS A 147 -4.72 -0.38 -12.33
N ASP A 148 -3.47 0.09 -12.33
CA ASP A 148 -2.85 0.66 -11.14
C ASP A 148 -3.27 2.12 -10.97
N VAL A 149 -3.93 2.42 -9.86
CA VAL A 149 -4.49 3.74 -9.54
C VAL A 149 -4.28 4.06 -8.04
N ALA A 150 -4.49 5.31 -7.64
CA ALA A 150 -4.47 5.66 -6.23
C ALA A 150 -5.57 4.90 -5.46
N PHE A 151 -5.24 4.29 -4.32
CA PHE A 151 -6.14 3.44 -3.54
C PHE A 151 -7.50 4.11 -3.27
N ASN A 152 -7.49 5.35 -2.81
CA ASN A 152 -8.69 6.12 -2.50
C ASN A 152 -9.58 6.45 -3.72
N SER A 153 -9.12 6.18 -4.95
CA SER A 153 -9.90 6.36 -6.18
C SER A 153 -10.60 5.08 -6.66
N ILE A 154 -10.25 3.90 -6.11
CA ILE A 154 -10.76 2.60 -6.57
C ILE A 154 -12.30 2.58 -6.49
N VAL A 155 -12.88 2.82 -5.32
CA VAL A 155 -14.35 2.76 -5.14
C VAL A 155 -15.10 3.68 -6.12
N ALA A 156 -14.55 4.86 -6.41
CA ALA A 156 -15.15 5.78 -7.38
C ALA A 156 -15.13 5.21 -8.82
N LYS A 157 -14.09 4.43 -9.17
CA LYS A 157 -14.03 3.70 -10.45
C LYS A 157 -15.10 2.62 -10.51
N LEU A 158 -15.23 1.81 -9.45
CA LEU A 158 -16.23 0.75 -9.38
C LEU A 158 -17.66 1.26 -9.47
N ALA A 159 -17.92 2.48 -8.98
CA ALA A 159 -19.24 3.08 -9.00
C ALA A 159 -19.72 3.47 -10.42
N VAL A 160 -18.81 3.69 -11.36
CA VAL A 160 -19.12 4.26 -12.69
C VAL A 160 -18.78 3.33 -13.86
N GLU A 161 -17.91 2.35 -13.67
CA GLU A 161 -17.50 1.43 -14.73
C GLU A 161 -18.19 0.07 -14.57
N ASP A 162 -18.72 -0.44 -15.66
CA ASP A 162 -19.39 -1.75 -15.68
C ASP A 162 -18.37 -2.90 -15.60
N ASN A 163 -18.69 -3.93 -14.80
CA ASN A 163 -17.81 -5.09 -14.55
C ASN A 163 -16.41 -4.71 -13.98
N ALA A 164 -16.32 -3.57 -13.33
CA ALA A 164 -15.12 -3.12 -12.65
C ALA A 164 -15.01 -3.74 -11.26
N ILE A 165 -13.80 -4.23 -10.94
CA ILE A 165 -13.49 -4.94 -9.71
C ILE A 165 -12.35 -4.22 -9.00
N GLY A 166 -12.45 -4.08 -7.68
CA GLY A 166 -11.37 -3.64 -6.81
C GLY A 166 -10.69 -4.86 -6.19
N ALA A 167 -9.40 -5.02 -6.47
CA ALA A 167 -8.54 -6.04 -5.88
C ALA A 167 -7.28 -5.32 -5.37
N ALA A 168 -7.27 -4.98 -4.07
CA ALA A 168 -6.28 -4.07 -3.47
C ALA A 168 -6.20 -4.23 -1.94
N GLY A 169 -6.26 -5.46 -1.41
CA GLY A 169 -6.30 -5.70 0.03
C GLY A 169 -7.45 -4.93 0.70
N MET A 170 -8.63 -4.88 0.06
CA MET A 170 -9.73 -4.04 0.50
C MET A 170 -10.48 -4.66 1.67
N THR A 171 -10.58 -3.92 2.77
CA THR A 171 -11.32 -4.37 3.97
C THR A 171 -12.82 -4.45 3.71
N ILE A 172 -13.41 -5.61 4.04
CA ILE A 172 -14.86 -5.79 4.11
C ILE A 172 -15.35 -5.05 5.37
N TYR A 173 -16.34 -4.21 5.21
CA TYR A 173 -16.97 -3.51 6.33
C TYR A 173 -18.34 -4.12 6.64
N ASP A 174 -18.71 -4.20 7.93
CA ASP A 174 -20.00 -4.73 8.39
C ASP A 174 -21.18 -3.89 7.89
N GLU A 175 -20.96 -2.57 7.72
CA GLU A 175 -21.99 -1.70 7.16
C GLU A 175 -21.96 -1.73 5.62
N PRO A 176 -23.14 -1.82 4.96
CA PRO A 176 -23.19 -1.82 3.50
C PRO A 176 -22.54 -0.56 2.93
N LYS A 177 -21.51 -0.74 2.12
CA LYS A 177 -20.96 0.38 1.34
C LYS A 177 -22.01 0.86 0.34
N GLU A 178 -22.09 2.16 0.15
CA GLU A 178 -23.09 2.75 -0.76
C GLU A 178 -22.90 2.32 -2.22
N PHE A 179 -21.64 2.10 -2.64
CA PHE A 179 -21.26 1.96 -4.04
C PHE A 179 -20.76 0.57 -4.43
N VAL A 180 -20.38 -0.27 -3.48
CA VAL A 180 -19.77 -1.58 -3.75
C VAL A 180 -20.38 -2.69 -2.90
N ASP A 181 -20.32 -3.92 -3.44
CA ASP A 181 -20.51 -5.17 -2.72
C ASP A 181 -19.17 -5.90 -2.68
N PHE A 182 -18.98 -6.81 -1.73
CA PHE A 182 -17.75 -7.58 -1.55
C PHE A 182 -18.00 -9.08 -1.78
N SER A 183 -16.95 -9.77 -2.20
CA SER A 183 -16.85 -11.24 -2.13
C SER A 183 -16.85 -11.72 -0.68
N ASP A 184 -16.89 -13.04 -0.49
CA ASP A 184 -16.48 -13.68 0.76
C ASP A 184 -15.03 -13.28 1.10
N PRO A 185 -14.63 -13.29 2.39
CA PRO A 185 -13.28 -12.93 2.78
C PRO A 185 -12.26 -13.99 2.33
N TYR A 186 -11.12 -13.54 1.79
CA TYR A 186 -10.01 -14.42 1.41
C TYR A 186 -8.80 -14.32 2.35
N PHE A 187 -8.68 -13.26 3.15
CA PHE A 187 -7.58 -13.04 4.09
C PHE A 187 -8.04 -12.29 5.34
N SER A 188 -7.35 -12.52 6.48
CA SER A 188 -7.57 -11.75 7.71
C SER A 188 -6.28 -11.09 8.17
N THR A 189 -6.35 -9.85 8.60
CA THR A 189 -5.23 -9.03 9.05
C THR A 189 -5.57 -8.20 10.28
N VAL A 190 -4.57 -7.50 10.80
CA VAL A 190 -4.71 -6.48 11.85
C VAL A 190 -3.94 -5.23 11.45
N GLN A 191 -4.28 -4.08 12.01
CA GLN A 191 -3.47 -2.88 11.87
C GLN A 191 -2.22 -2.95 12.73
N CYS A 192 -1.10 -2.43 12.23
CA CYS A 192 0.17 -2.36 12.93
C CYS A 192 0.68 -0.92 13.01
N ILE A 193 1.43 -0.63 14.07
CA ILE A 193 2.20 0.59 14.20
C ILE A 193 3.65 0.31 13.84
N ILE A 194 4.17 0.99 12.81
CA ILE A 194 5.61 1.01 12.53
C ILE A 194 6.21 2.17 13.30
N SER A 195 7.20 1.88 14.13
CA SER A 195 7.94 2.86 14.93
C SER A 195 9.41 2.49 15.04
N LYS A 196 10.23 3.34 15.65
CA LYS A 196 11.59 2.97 16.02
C LYS A 196 11.55 1.84 17.05
N GLU A 197 12.49 0.89 16.95
CA GLU A 197 12.55 -0.30 17.82
C GLU A 197 12.64 0.05 19.31
N ASP A 198 13.31 1.14 19.65
CA ASP A 198 13.45 1.65 21.02
C ASP A 198 12.19 2.39 21.52
N GLN A 199 11.18 2.58 20.66
CA GLN A 199 9.92 3.27 20.95
C GLN A 199 8.74 2.50 20.35
N ALA A 200 8.65 1.19 20.58
CA ALA A 200 7.54 0.37 20.11
C ALA A 200 6.22 0.75 20.81
N TYR A 201 5.16 0.88 20.03
CA TYR A 201 3.81 1.17 20.48
C TYR A 201 2.87 0.03 20.05
N SER A 202 1.93 -0.37 20.93
CA SER A 202 0.96 -1.43 20.65
C SER A 202 -0.51 -0.98 20.84
N THR A 203 -0.73 0.24 21.33
CA THR A 203 -2.07 0.76 21.56
C THR A 203 -2.20 2.19 21.03
N LEU A 204 -3.43 2.58 20.65
CA LEU A 204 -3.68 3.91 20.08
C LEU A 204 -3.45 5.05 21.08
N ASP A 205 -3.75 4.87 22.36
CA ASP A 205 -3.56 5.91 23.39
C ASP A 205 -2.08 6.32 23.55
N GLN A 206 -1.14 5.39 23.28
CA GLN A 206 0.30 5.70 23.27
C GLN A 206 0.72 6.67 22.17
N LEU A 207 -0.13 6.91 21.18
CA LEU A 207 0.10 7.84 20.08
C LEU A 207 -0.30 9.28 20.39
N ALA A 208 -0.66 9.58 21.64
CA ALA A 208 -0.96 10.94 22.10
C ALA A 208 0.16 11.94 21.73
N GLY A 209 -0.20 13.04 21.08
CA GLY A 209 0.72 14.08 20.63
C GLY A 209 1.62 13.70 19.44
N LYS A 210 1.47 12.53 18.83
CA LYS A 210 2.29 12.05 17.71
C LYS A 210 1.73 12.49 16.36
N LYS A 211 2.63 12.59 15.39
CA LYS A 211 2.29 12.68 13.96
C LYS A 211 2.25 11.27 13.39
N ILE A 212 1.08 10.84 12.98
CA ILE A 212 0.79 9.48 12.56
C ILE A 212 0.65 9.45 11.04
N GLY A 213 1.62 8.84 10.35
CA GLY A 213 1.57 8.60 8.91
C GLY A 213 0.60 7.47 8.59
N VAL A 214 -0.22 7.64 7.56
CA VAL A 214 -1.18 6.64 7.08
C VAL A 214 -1.27 6.67 5.56
N GLN A 215 -1.68 5.57 4.93
CA GLN A 215 -2.07 5.60 3.53
C GLN A 215 -3.50 6.14 3.41
N LYS A 216 -3.71 7.09 2.50
CA LYS A 216 -4.98 7.79 2.33
C LYS A 216 -6.11 6.86 1.90
N GLY A 217 -7.21 6.89 2.66
CA GLY A 217 -8.45 6.16 2.34
C GLY A 217 -8.49 4.71 2.82
N THR A 218 -7.42 4.21 3.48
CA THR A 218 -7.37 2.87 4.06
C THR A 218 -8.07 2.80 5.41
N THR A 219 -8.26 1.60 5.92
CA THR A 219 -8.79 1.36 7.28
C THR A 219 -7.91 1.99 8.35
N GLY A 220 -6.59 1.90 8.23
CA GLY A 220 -5.66 2.57 9.16
C GLY A 220 -5.84 4.10 9.17
N HIS A 221 -6.10 4.72 8.00
CA HIS A 221 -6.42 6.16 7.93
C HIS A 221 -7.71 6.49 8.69
N ILE A 222 -8.79 5.76 8.41
CA ILE A 222 -10.11 5.98 9.04
C ILE A 222 -10.00 5.74 10.56
N MET A 223 -9.36 4.66 10.99
CA MET A 223 -9.15 4.34 12.40
C MET A 223 -8.45 5.50 13.15
N ILE A 224 -7.39 6.08 12.58
CA ILE A 224 -6.67 7.18 13.23
C ILE A 224 -7.48 8.48 13.22
N GLU A 225 -8.21 8.78 12.12
CA GLU A 225 -9.13 9.93 12.10
C GLU A 225 -10.21 9.79 13.18
N ASP A 226 -10.81 8.63 13.33
CA ASP A 226 -11.84 8.37 14.36
C ASP A 226 -11.28 8.46 15.77
N ALA A 227 -10.07 7.91 15.99
CA ALA A 227 -9.38 8.03 17.28
C ALA A 227 -9.11 9.49 17.67
N ILE A 228 -8.75 10.36 16.70
CA ILE A 228 -8.48 11.79 16.92
C ILE A 228 -9.79 12.58 17.08
N ASN A 229 -10.81 12.30 16.28
CA ASN A 229 -12.04 13.10 16.26
C ASN A 229 -12.97 12.82 17.45
N SER A 230 -13.08 11.55 17.85
CA SER A 230 -14.05 11.11 18.86
C SER A 230 -13.53 10.07 19.85
N GLY A 231 -12.37 9.45 19.58
CA GLY A 231 -11.79 8.35 20.34
C GLY A 231 -10.71 8.77 21.34
N VAL A 232 -9.80 7.83 21.60
CA VAL A 232 -8.76 7.92 22.65
C VAL A 232 -7.69 8.99 22.38
N LEU A 233 -7.56 9.47 21.15
CA LEU A 233 -6.59 10.52 20.77
C LEU A 233 -7.21 11.92 20.75
N LYS A 234 -8.49 12.07 21.09
CA LYS A 234 -9.14 13.36 21.11
C LYS A 234 -8.46 14.31 22.10
N ASP A 235 -8.24 15.54 21.66
CA ASP A 235 -7.62 16.63 22.44
C ASP A 235 -6.19 16.32 22.96
N THR A 236 -5.54 15.27 22.46
CA THR A 236 -4.17 14.90 22.85
C THR A 236 -3.08 15.61 22.06
N GLY A 237 -3.44 16.31 20.96
CA GLY A 237 -2.50 16.93 20.03
C GLY A 237 -1.95 15.95 18.97
N ALA A 238 -2.46 14.72 18.91
CA ALA A 238 -2.15 13.77 17.83
C ALA A 238 -2.62 14.32 16.47
N GLN A 239 -1.87 14.01 15.41
CA GLN A 239 -2.15 14.48 14.05
C GLN A 239 -2.05 13.30 13.07
N VAL A 240 -3.06 13.12 12.23
CA VAL A 240 -2.99 12.21 11.08
C VAL A 240 -2.30 12.91 9.90
N ILE A 241 -1.36 12.21 9.24
CA ILE A 241 -0.65 12.70 8.06
C ILE A 241 -0.86 11.68 6.93
N PRO A 242 -1.82 11.92 6.01
CA PRO A 242 -2.10 11.00 4.92
C PRO A 242 -1.07 11.11 3.80
N TYR A 243 -0.62 9.96 3.29
CA TYR A 243 0.26 9.78 2.14
C TYR A 243 -0.47 9.00 1.05
N ASP A 244 0.04 9.05 -0.18
CA ASP A 244 -0.60 8.37 -1.31
C ASP A 244 -0.46 6.84 -1.23
N ASP A 245 0.63 6.35 -0.62
CA ASP A 245 0.90 4.92 -0.41
C ASP A 245 1.68 4.65 0.89
N GLY A 246 1.76 3.38 1.28
CA GLY A 246 2.47 2.91 2.47
C GLY A 246 3.98 3.17 2.43
N PRO A 247 4.70 2.85 1.33
CA PRO A 247 6.12 3.17 1.15
C PRO A 247 6.46 4.65 1.33
N LEU A 248 5.61 5.57 0.85
CA LEU A 248 5.78 7.01 1.06
C LEU A 248 5.60 7.40 2.53
N ALA A 249 4.60 6.83 3.21
CA ALA A 249 4.42 7.04 4.65
C ALA A 249 5.64 6.56 5.44
N TYR A 250 6.17 5.38 5.13
CA TYR A 250 7.37 4.85 5.76
C TYR A 250 8.63 5.67 5.45
N SER A 251 8.78 6.15 4.22
CA SER A 251 9.86 7.08 3.86
C SER A 251 9.80 8.39 4.64
N ALA A 252 8.58 8.89 4.89
CA ALA A 252 8.35 10.06 5.72
C ALA A 252 8.69 9.82 7.20
N LEU A 253 8.41 8.61 7.74
CA LEU A 253 8.84 8.19 9.07
C LEU A 253 10.38 8.22 9.20
N LYS A 254 11.08 7.61 8.24
CA LYS A 254 12.56 7.62 8.20
C LYS A 254 13.14 9.04 8.10
N ALA A 255 12.42 9.93 7.43
CA ALA A 255 12.81 11.34 7.30
C ALA A 255 12.38 12.22 8.50
N GLY A 256 11.74 11.66 9.55
CA GLY A 256 11.25 12.38 10.71
C GLY A 256 10.10 13.36 10.43
N LYS A 257 9.36 13.15 9.34
CA LYS A 257 8.16 13.95 9.00
C LYS A 257 6.91 13.47 9.73
N CYS A 258 6.87 12.20 10.11
CA CYS A 258 5.93 11.64 11.07
C CYS A 258 6.70 10.83 12.13
N ASP A 259 6.03 10.49 13.22
CA ASP A 259 6.63 9.80 14.37
C ASP A 259 6.42 8.29 14.29
N VAL A 260 5.30 7.86 13.68
CA VAL A 260 4.91 6.47 13.47
C VAL A 260 4.14 6.36 12.14
N VAL A 261 3.98 5.10 11.64
CA VAL A 261 3.08 4.79 10.52
C VAL A 261 2.11 3.72 10.98
N VAL A 262 0.83 3.86 10.61
CA VAL A 262 -0.20 2.84 10.80
C VAL A 262 -0.57 2.25 9.45
N ILE A 263 -0.45 0.92 9.33
CA ILE A 263 -0.70 0.14 8.14
C ILE A 263 -0.89 -1.34 8.51
N ASP A 264 -1.47 -2.13 7.63
CA ASP A 264 -1.73 -3.55 7.82
C ASP A 264 -0.48 -4.40 8.06
N GLU A 265 -0.65 -5.55 8.71
CA GLU A 265 0.43 -6.34 9.29
C GLU A 265 1.50 -6.79 8.29
N LEU A 266 1.12 -7.40 7.15
CA LEU A 266 2.10 -7.92 6.21
C LEU A 266 2.93 -6.80 5.55
N PRO A 267 2.33 -5.73 5.01
CA PRO A 267 3.08 -4.57 4.51
C PRO A 267 3.92 -3.91 5.61
N ALA A 268 3.39 -3.78 6.83
CA ALA A 268 4.15 -3.20 7.96
C ALA A 268 5.43 -3.99 8.25
N LYS A 269 5.33 -5.31 8.32
CA LYS A 269 6.48 -6.20 8.54
C LYS A 269 7.50 -6.14 7.40
N LYS A 270 7.03 -5.93 6.17
CA LYS A 270 7.92 -5.75 5.01
C LYS A 270 8.66 -4.43 5.07
N LEU A 271 7.97 -3.35 5.30
CA LEU A 271 8.56 -2.01 5.37
C LEU A 271 9.56 -1.85 6.52
N ALA A 272 9.34 -2.51 7.66
CA ALA A 272 10.17 -2.40 8.87
C ALA A 272 11.41 -3.31 8.86
N ARG A 273 11.64 -4.12 7.84
CA ARG A 273 12.82 -5.02 7.68
C ARG A 273 14.13 -4.31 7.45
#